data_2434f97fd7d706f45833c47620915421
#
_entry.id   2434f97fd7d706f45833c47620915421
#
_cell.length_a   1.000
_cell.length_b   1.000
_cell.length_c   1.000
_cell.angle_alpha   90.00
_cell.angle_beta   90.00
_cell.angle_gamma   90.00
#
_symmetry.space_group_name_H-M   'P 1'
#
loop_
_entity.id
_entity.type
_entity.pdbx_description
1 polymer ?
#
loop_
_entity_poly.entity_id
_entity_poly.type
_entity_poly.pdbx_seq_one_letter_code
_entity_poly.pdbx_strand_id
1 'polypeptide(L)'
;MNSSLYIGATGMKTLGSGMNVISNNIANVSTIGYKQQTALFSDVFYAQQGGIGGWWDAQTDSKVALGQVGQGVQLDAVLTRYNQGALESSNTVTDMAISGKGFFQVTDKNNSQYYTRAGDFRPDNQGVLRTPAGMALMGYQYAADGTKGALAQVTIDRFAKMPAKATTAVDLRLNVAQSKDTAVDATNPYFSLLGQYNSANTPPISSSGYAQSITLYGADGTAHSATIYFDGAPSTGTGTTAEYLIASDADTNGGTAQALMMGTLSFNTKGELTGMSAYTPSTAGSTNLADWNAATLSANGLPQMTANGSTVTLNLGI
;
A
#
# COMPACT_ATOMS: atom_id res chain seq x y z
N MET A 1 -15.12 -47.28 55.89
CA MET A 1 -13.90 -46.88 55.21
C MET A 1 -13.62 -45.44 55.56
N ASN A 2 -12.36 -45.10 55.84
CA ASN A 2 -12.04 -43.77 56.34
C ASN A 2 -12.22 -42.71 55.23
N SER A 3 -13.24 -41.89 55.36
CA SER A 3 -13.54 -40.76 54.45
C SER A 3 -12.33 -39.84 54.28
N SER A 4 -11.50 -39.73 55.30
CA SER A 4 -10.23 -38.93 55.25
C SER A 4 -9.23 -39.45 54.23
N LEU A 5 -9.10 -40.77 54.06
CA LEU A 5 -8.23 -41.35 53.04
C LEU A 5 -8.74 -41.08 51.62
N TYR A 6 -10.08 -41.11 51.45
CA TYR A 6 -10.69 -40.80 50.16
C TYR A 6 -10.51 -39.31 49.81
N ILE A 7 -10.72 -38.41 50.77
CA ILE A 7 -10.51 -36.95 50.62
C ILE A 7 -9.03 -36.70 50.27
N GLY A 8 -8.09 -37.33 50.94
CA GLY A 8 -6.66 -37.22 50.62
C GLY A 8 -6.31 -37.74 49.22
N ALA A 9 -6.91 -38.87 48.82
CA ALA A 9 -6.73 -39.42 47.49
C ALA A 9 -7.29 -38.51 46.37
N THR A 10 -8.48 -37.90 46.58
CA THR A 10 -9.04 -36.94 45.64
C THR A 10 -8.13 -35.71 45.52
N GLY A 11 -7.61 -35.21 46.64
CA GLY A 11 -6.65 -34.09 46.64
C GLY A 11 -5.39 -34.35 45.85
N MET A 12 -4.74 -35.51 46.06
CA MET A 12 -3.55 -35.91 45.33
C MET A 12 -3.83 -36.06 43.79
N LYS A 13 -4.92 -36.70 43.42
CA LYS A 13 -5.36 -36.86 42.03
C LYS A 13 -5.58 -35.53 41.36
N THR A 14 -6.27 -34.63 42.00
CA THR A 14 -6.61 -33.31 41.47
C THR A 14 -5.40 -32.41 41.35
N LEU A 15 -4.49 -32.41 42.31
CA LEU A 15 -3.21 -31.73 42.22
C LEU A 15 -2.31 -32.30 41.08
N GLY A 16 -2.34 -33.62 40.88
CA GLY A 16 -1.67 -34.26 39.75
C GLY A 16 -2.21 -33.75 38.41
N SER A 17 -3.56 -33.61 38.30
CA SER A 17 -4.17 -33.02 37.10
C SER A 17 -3.77 -31.55 36.90
N GLY A 18 -3.69 -30.75 37.98
CA GLY A 18 -3.19 -29.39 37.94
C GLY A 18 -1.74 -29.30 37.49
N MET A 19 -0.90 -30.20 37.98
CA MET A 19 0.51 -30.32 37.56
C MET A 19 0.66 -30.64 36.07
N ASN A 20 -0.25 -31.46 35.51
CA ASN A 20 -0.25 -31.75 34.07
C ASN A 20 -0.53 -30.48 33.23
N VAL A 21 -1.44 -29.61 33.67
CA VAL A 21 -1.72 -28.33 33.01
C VAL A 21 -0.49 -27.42 33.06
N ILE A 22 0.16 -27.31 34.24
CA ILE A 22 1.37 -26.51 34.40
C ILE A 22 2.51 -27.06 33.51
N SER A 23 2.72 -28.38 33.51
CA SER A 23 3.74 -29.03 32.69
C SER A 23 3.52 -28.80 31.21
N ASN A 24 2.25 -28.84 30.76
CA ASN A 24 1.91 -28.52 29.38
C ASN A 24 2.19 -27.06 29.03
N ASN A 25 1.91 -26.12 29.93
CA ASN A 25 2.28 -24.71 29.74
C ASN A 25 3.79 -24.52 29.62
N ILE A 26 4.57 -25.19 30.43
CA ILE A 26 6.03 -25.14 30.40
C ILE A 26 6.57 -25.76 29.10
N ALA A 27 6.06 -26.92 28.72
CA ALA A 27 6.44 -27.60 27.48
C ALA A 27 6.22 -26.72 26.23
N ASN A 28 5.21 -25.86 26.27
CA ASN A 28 4.81 -24.98 25.17
C ASN A 28 5.27 -23.52 25.34
N VAL A 29 6.21 -23.23 26.23
CA VAL A 29 6.67 -21.86 26.48
C VAL A 29 7.29 -21.22 25.23
N SER A 30 7.94 -22.01 24.38
CA SER A 30 8.53 -21.56 23.11
C SER A 30 7.61 -21.78 21.89
N THR A 31 6.38 -22.24 22.08
CA THR A 31 5.43 -22.45 20.98
C THR A 31 4.78 -21.12 20.59
N ILE A 32 5.00 -20.69 19.34
CA ILE A 32 4.44 -19.45 18.80
C ILE A 32 2.91 -19.49 18.84
N GLY A 33 2.30 -18.45 19.40
CA GLY A 33 0.85 -18.34 19.48
C GLY A 33 0.17 -19.20 20.53
N TYR A 34 0.91 -19.96 21.33
CA TYR A 34 0.36 -20.75 22.42
C TYR A 34 -0.40 -19.88 23.43
N LYS A 35 -1.51 -20.37 23.94
CA LYS A 35 -2.30 -19.73 24.98
C LYS A 35 -2.30 -20.56 26.24
N GLN A 36 -1.80 -19.97 27.30
CA GLN A 36 -1.66 -20.59 28.62
C GLN A 36 -3.01 -21.09 29.13
N GLN A 37 -2.99 -22.27 29.74
CA GLN A 37 -4.14 -22.87 30.39
C GLN A 37 -4.02 -22.75 31.91
N THR A 38 -5.17 -22.63 32.58
CA THR A 38 -5.25 -22.60 34.05
C THR A 38 -6.31 -23.59 34.50
N ALA A 39 -5.93 -24.46 35.41
CA ALA A 39 -6.87 -25.39 36.07
C ALA A 39 -7.70 -24.66 37.13
N LEU A 40 -8.99 -24.85 37.12
CA LEU A 40 -9.92 -24.43 38.18
C LEU A 40 -10.34 -25.65 38.95
N PHE A 41 -10.38 -25.49 40.25
CA PHE A 41 -10.78 -26.54 41.20
C PHE A 41 -12.07 -26.14 41.93
N SER A 42 -12.91 -27.10 42.20
CA SER A 42 -14.09 -26.94 43.02
C SER A 42 -14.09 -27.96 44.14
N ASP A 43 -14.72 -27.65 45.24
CA ASP A 43 -15.02 -28.60 46.30
C ASP A 43 -16.13 -29.53 45.86
N VAL A 44 -16.08 -30.76 46.35
CA VAL A 44 -17.17 -31.71 46.19
C VAL A 44 -18.21 -31.40 47.26
N PHE A 45 -19.50 -31.42 46.90
CA PHE A 45 -20.62 -31.08 47.77
C PHE A 45 -20.44 -31.65 49.16
N TYR A 46 -20.72 -30.81 50.16
CA TYR A 46 -20.71 -31.20 51.58
C TYR A 46 -21.77 -32.28 51.82
N ALA A 47 -21.37 -33.40 52.41
CA ALA A 47 -22.34 -34.30 52.99
C ALA A 47 -22.85 -33.67 54.29
N GLN A 48 -24.12 -33.39 54.34
CA GLN A 48 -24.77 -33.03 55.58
C GLN A 48 -24.75 -34.28 56.45
N GLN A 49 -23.79 -34.34 57.36
CA GLN A 49 -23.74 -35.39 58.36
C GLN A 49 -24.94 -35.16 59.28
N GLY A 50 -25.99 -35.93 59.06
CA GLY A 50 -27.12 -35.97 59.95
C GLY A 50 -26.63 -36.33 61.34
N GLY A 51 -26.18 -35.33 62.06
CA GLY A 51 -25.79 -35.45 63.46
C GLY A 51 -27.05 -35.59 64.27
N ILE A 52 -27.13 -36.71 64.93
CA ILE A 52 -27.93 -36.98 66.13
C ILE A 52 -27.89 -35.74 67.00
N GLY A 53 -29.06 -35.08 67.20
CA GLY A 53 -29.18 -33.99 68.17
C GLY A 53 -29.49 -32.62 67.60
N GLY A 54 -30.40 -32.50 66.65
CA GLY A 54 -31.10 -31.24 66.47
C GLY A 54 -32.02 -30.99 67.68
N TRP A 55 -31.60 -30.14 68.61
CA TRP A 55 -32.51 -29.52 69.51
C TRP A 55 -33.43 -28.63 68.71
N TRP A 56 -34.71 -29.05 68.65
CA TRP A 56 -35.77 -28.22 68.12
C TRP A 56 -36.04 -27.10 69.13
N ASP A 57 -35.49 -25.94 68.87
CA ASP A 57 -36.04 -24.73 69.48
C ASP A 57 -37.28 -24.36 68.68
N ALA A 58 -38.43 -24.61 69.24
CA ALA A 58 -39.75 -24.38 68.62
C ALA A 58 -40.07 -22.89 68.46
N GLN A 59 -39.13 -22.00 68.76
CA GLN A 59 -39.34 -20.55 68.76
C GLN A 59 -38.61 -19.79 67.72
N THR A 60 -37.61 -20.39 67.04
CA THR A 60 -36.89 -19.79 65.90
C THR A 60 -36.81 -20.81 64.81
N ASP A 61 -37.46 -20.56 63.68
CA ASP A 61 -37.42 -21.37 62.41
C ASP A 61 -36.05 -21.31 61.70
N SER A 62 -34.97 -21.24 62.48
CA SER A 62 -33.63 -21.17 62.07
C SER A 62 -32.94 -22.53 62.23
N LYS A 63 -32.83 -23.28 61.10
CA LYS A 63 -31.98 -24.44 61.00
C LYS A 63 -30.55 -23.99 61.03
N VAL A 64 -29.90 -24.01 62.18
CA VAL A 64 -28.45 -23.88 62.29
C VAL A 64 -27.83 -25.17 61.73
N ALA A 65 -27.28 -25.12 60.56
CA ALA A 65 -26.52 -26.23 59.97
C ALA A 65 -25.21 -26.38 60.76
N LEU A 66 -25.24 -27.20 61.83
CA LEU A 66 -24.05 -27.56 62.59
C LEU A 66 -23.34 -28.72 61.87
N GLY A 67 -22.18 -28.39 61.28
CA GLY A 67 -21.22 -29.40 60.81
C GLY A 67 -21.41 -29.83 59.36
N GLN A 68 -20.89 -29.05 58.42
CA GLN A 68 -20.66 -29.48 57.06
C GLN A 68 -19.26 -30.12 56.97
N VAL A 69 -19.16 -31.35 56.48
CA VAL A 69 -17.89 -32.03 56.24
C VAL A 69 -17.64 -32.08 54.75
N GLY A 70 -16.55 -31.45 54.29
CA GLY A 70 -16.15 -31.47 52.89
C GLY A 70 -15.84 -32.88 52.40
N GLN A 71 -16.18 -33.20 51.16
CA GLN A 71 -15.98 -34.52 50.54
C GLN A 71 -14.75 -34.56 49.61
N GLY A 72 -13.90 -33.53 49.68
CA GLY A 72 -12.69 -33.45 48.86
C GLY A 72 -12.78 -32.41 47.76
N VAL A 73 -11.90 -32.50 46.77
CA VAL A 73 -11.73 -31.55 45.67
C VAL A 73 -11.78 -32.26 44.32
N GLN A 74 -12.29 -31.58 43.31
CA GLN A 74 -12.27 -32.04 41.93
C GLN A 74 -11.74 -30.95 40.97
N LEU A 75 -11.26 -31.37 39.83
CA LEU A 75 -10.96 -30.45 38.71
C LEU A 75 -12.29 -30.07 38.05
N ASP A 76 -12.64 -28.79 38.13
CA ASP A 76 -13.89 -28.27 37.58
C ASP A 76 -13.75 -27.96 36.07
N ALA A 77 -12.74 -27.16 35.72
CA ALA A 77 -12.47 -26.79 34.32
C ALA A 77 -11.01 -26.46 34.09
N VAL A 78 -10.60 -26.55 32.82
CA VAL A 78 -9.33 -26.01 32.35
C VAL A 78 -9.66 -24.83 31.41
N LEU A 79 -9.32 -23.62 31.84
CA LEU A 79 -9.60 -22.40 31.08
C LEU A 79 -8.35 -21.93 30.36
N THR A 80 -8.54 -21.56 29.08
CA THR A 80 -7.51 -20.93 28.27
C THR A 80 -7.49 -19.41 28.52
N ARG A 81 -6.31 -18.86 28.82
CA ARG A 81 -6.09 -17.42 28.97
C ARG A 81 -5.69 -16.81 27.66
N TYR A 82 -6.45 -15.81 27.16
CA TYR A 82 -6.22 -15.15 25.89
C TYR A 82 -5.40 -13.85 26.02
N ASN A 83 -4.63 -13.70 27.10
CA ASN A 83 -3.81 -12.52 27.30
C ASN A 83 -2.76 -12.40 26.17
N GLN A 84 -2.39 -11.15 25.84
CA GLN A 84 -1.32 -10.87 24.89
C GLN A 84 0.03 -11.28 25.49
N GLY A 85 0.78 -12.08 24.74
CA GLY A 85 2.19 -12.40 25.04
C GLY A 85 3.15 -11.34 24.52
N ALA A 86 4.43 -11.50 24.80
CA ALA A 86 5.48 -10.68 24.21
C ALA A 86 5.49 -10.83 22.68
N LEU A 87 5.78 -9.72 21.99
CA LEU A 87 6.02 -9.72 20.55
C LEU A 87 7.53 -9.87 20.33
N GLU A 88 7.91 -10.85 19.54
CA GLU A 88 9.30 -11.10 19.18
C GLU A 88 9.57 -10.59 17.76
N SER A 89 10.78 -10.07 17.54
CA SER A 89 11.22 -9.64 16.22
C SER A 89 11.69 -10.84 15.41
N SER A 90 11.29 -10.91 14.13
CA SER A 90 11.74 -11.92 13.18
C SER A 90 12.42 -11.29 11.98
N ASN A 91 13.36 -12.00 11.37
CA ASN A 91 14.03 -11.60 10.14
C ASN A 91 13.26 -12.03 8.87
N THR A 92 12.16 -12.74 9.03
CA THR A 92 11.35 -13.19 7.89
C THR A 92 10.22 -12.21 7.60
N VAL A 93 10.17 -11.70 6.38
CA VAL A 93 9.20 -10.67 5.95
C VAL A 93 7.74 -11.12 6.06
N THR A 94 7.49 -12.42 5.98
CA THR A 94 6.14 -13.00 6.02
C THR A 94 5.65 -13.35 7.41
N ASP A 95 6.48 -13.19 8.45
CA ASP A 95 6.07 -13.41 9.83
C ASP A 95 5.23 -12.22 10.30
N MET A 96 4.08 -12.52 10.87
CA MET A 96 3.10 -11.52 11.30
C MET A 96 2.65 -11.78 12.72
N ALA A 97 2.43 -10.70 13.48
CA ALA A 97 1.87 -10.78 14.82
C ALA A 97 0.67 -9.84 14.95
N ILE A 98 -0.35 -10.30 15.68
CA ILE A 98 -1.51 -9.48 15.98
C ILE A 98 -1.29 -8.81 17.33
N SER A 99 -1.30 -7.49 17.39
CA SER A 99 -1.34 -6.73 18.62
C SER A 99 -2.81 -6.54 19.05
N GLY A 100 -3.14 -6.95 20.26
CA GLY A 100 -4.51 -6.88 20.78
C GLY A 100 -5.33 -8.17 20.61
N LYS A 101 -6.65 -8.04 20.47
CA LYS A 101 -7.60 -9.17 20.37
C LYS A 101 -7.77 -9.61 18.92
N GLY A 102 -7.90 -10.92 18.66
CA GLY A 102 -8.19 -11.47 17.34
C GLY A 102 -7.35 -12.72 17.04
N PHE A 103 -7.61 -13.32 15.89
CA PHE A 103 -6.94 -14.52 15.40
C PHE A 103 -6.77 -14.42 13.89
N PHE A 104 -5.74 -15.07 13.36
CA PHE A 104 -5.64 -15.35 11.95
C PHE A 104 -6.65 -16.45 11.60
N GLN A 105 -7.38 -16.24 10.52
CA GLN A 105 -8.25 -17.26 9.95
C GLN A 105 -7.44 -18.04 8.93
N VAL A 106 -7.43 -19.35 9.10
CA VAL A 106 -6.74 -20.27 8.18
C VAL A 106 -7.69 -21.37 7.71
N THR A 107 -7.43 -21.89 6.54
CA THR A 107 -8.26 -22.93 5.95
C THR A 107 -7.43 -24.16 5.59
N ASP A 108 -7.99 -25.33 5.78
CA ASP A 108 -7.40 -26.60 5.35
C ASP A 108 -7.75 -26.88 3.89
N LYS A 109 -7.15 -27.94 3.32
CA LYS A 109 -7.40 -28.45 1.94
C LYS A 109 -8.88 -28.79 1.70
N ASN A 110 -9.61 -29.14 2.76
CA ASN A 110 -11.03 -29.45 2.72
C ASN A 110 -11.94 -28.22 2.88
N ASN A 111 -11.36 -27.01 2.83
CA ASN A 111 -12.05 -25.73 3.05
C ASN A 111 -12.64 -25.56 4.47
N SER A 112 -12.18 -26.36 5.44
CA SER A 112 -12.54 -26.20 6.85
C SER A 112 -11.78 -25.01 7.45
N GLN A 113 -12.50 -24.16 8.18
CA GLN A 113 -11.96 -22.93 8.77
C GLN A 113 -11.43 -23.19 10.17
N TYR A 114 -10.25 -22.68 10.45
CA TYR A 114 -9.59 -22.74 11.75
C TYR A 114 -9.07 -21.34 12.12
N TYR A 115 -8.79 -21.14 13.39
CA TYR A 115 -8.25 -19.89 13.91
C TYR A 115 -6.94 -20.15 14.63
N THR A 116 -5.93 -19.37 14.33
CA THR A 116 -4.61 -19.46 14.95
C THR A 116 -4.10 -18.12 15.39
N ARG A 117 -3.22 -18.10 16.39
CA ARG A 117 -2.49 -16.92 16.79
C ARG A 117 -1.04 -16.96 16.28
N ALA A 118 -0.57 -18.12 15.83
CA ALA A 118 0.72 -18.28 15.20
C ALA A 118 0.75 -17.53 13.87
N GLY A 119 1.76 -16.72 13.67
CA GLY A 119 1.92 -15.86 12.51
C GLY A 119 3.12 -16.19 11.64
N ASP A 120 3.66 -17.38 11.77
CA ASP A 120 4.80 -17.93 11.02
C ASP A 120 4.37 -18.46 9.65
N PHE A 121 3.95 -17.57 8.76
CA PHE A 121 3.49 -17.94 7.43
C PHE A 121 4.66 -18.01 6.43
N ARG A 122 4.58 -18.98 5.53
CA ARG A 122 5.53 -19.17 4.42
C ARG A 122 4.78 -19.24 3.10
N PRO A 123 5.26 -18.58 2.04
CA PRO A 123 4.69 -18.71 0.70
C PRO A 123 5.03 -20.08 0.13
N ASP A 124 4.04 -20.74 -0.45
CA ASP A 124 4.23 -21.95 -1.23
C ASP A 124 4.68 -21.62 -2.68
N ASN A 125 4.77 -22.64 -3.54
CA ASN A 125 5.19 -22.46 -4.94
C ASN A 125 4.21 -21.60 -5.77
N GLN A 126 2.97 -21.47 -5.32
CA GLN A 126 1.94 -20.62 -5.94
C GLN A 126 1.85 -19.24 -5.28
N GLY A 127 2.69 -18.97 -4.29
CA GLY A 127 2.67 -17.73 -3.53
C GLY A 127 1.61 -17.68 -2.42
N VAL A 128 0.87 -18.75 -2.17
CA VAL A 128 -0.13 -18.81 -1.09
C VAL A 128 0.59 -18.86 0.26
N LEU A 129 0.20 -17.97 1.17
CA LEU A 129 0.74 -17.99 2.54
C LEU A 129 0.15 -19.16 3.31
N ARG A 130 1.03 -20.07 3.80
CA ARG A 130 0.66 -21.24 4.59
C ARG A 130 1.35 -21.27 5.93
N THR A 131 0.67 -21.86 6.89
CA THR A 131 1.28 -22.26 8.16
C THR A 131 2.20 -23.45 7.96
N PRO A 132 3.12 -23.77 8.90
CA PRO A 132 3.92 -25.00 8.87
C PRO A 132 3.07 -26.29 8.81
N ALA A 133 1.83 -26.24 9.31
CA ALA A 133 0.88 -27.34 9.20
C ALA A 133 0.20 -27.45 7.81
N GLY A 134 0.53 -26.55 6.85
CA GLY A 134 0.01 -26.54 5.49
C GLY A 134 -1.34 -25.87 5.30
N MET A 135 -1.93 -25.26 6.32
CA MET A 135 -3.16 -24.50 6.22
C MET A 135 -2.93 -23.14 5.55
N ALA A 136 -3.83 -22.72 4.66
CA ALA A 136 -3.73 -21.46 3.94
C ALA A 136 -4.30 -20.29 4.76
N LEU A 137 -3.60 -19.17 4.79
CA LEU A 137 -4.07 -17.92 5.41
C LEU A 137 -5.21 -17.33 4.58
N MET A 138 -6.29 -16.95 5.26
CA MET A 138 -7.43 -16.27 4.65
C MET A 138 -7.36 -14.77 4.92
N GLY A 139 -7.73 -13.98 3.92
CA GLY A 139 -7.73 -12.52 4.03
C GLY A 139 -8.52 -11.85 2.91
N TYR A 140 -8.61 -10.53 3.00
CA TYR A 140 -9.22 -9.72 1.95
C TYR A 140 -8.11 -9.08 1.11
N GLN A 141 -8.15 -9.32 -0.18
CA GLN A 141 -7.29 -8.60 -1.12
C GLN A 141 -7.98 -7.31 -1.53
N TYR A 142 -7.22 -6.23 -1.60
CA TYR A 142 -7.71 -4.95 -2.08
C TYR A 142 -7.27 -4.77 -3.53
N ALA A 143 -8.19 -4.33 -4.38
CA ALA A 143 -7.87 -3.96 -5.74
C ALA A 143 -7.05 -2.65 -5.77
N ALA A 144 -6.47 -2.32 -6.92
CA ALA A 144 -5.66 -1.10 -7.08
C ALA A 144 -6.44 0.20 -6.81
N ASP A 145 -7.76 0.17 -6.95
CA ASP A 145 -8.69 1.27 -6.64
C ASP A 145 -9.04 1.37 -5.14
N GLY A 146 -8.50 0.49 -4.30
CA GLY A 146 -8.77 0.42 -2.87
C GLY A 146 -10.08 -0.29 -2.50
N THR A 147 -10.80 -0.89 -3.46
CA THR A 147 -12.00 -1.66 -3.17
C THR A 147 -11.64 -2.98 -2.49
N LYS A 148 -12.40 -3.33 -1.45
CA LYS A 148 -12.23 -4.56 -0.69
C LYS A 148 -12.79 -5.75 -1.48
N GLY A 149 -11.94 -6.72 -1.79
CA GLY A 149 -12.33 -7.96 -2.44
C GLY A 149 -13.04 -8.96 -1.52
N ALA A 150 -13.36 -10.13 -2.04
CA ALA A 150 -13.92 -11.23 -1.27
C ALA A 150 -12.86 -11.85 -0.34
N LEU A 151 -13.33 -12.56 0.72
CA LEU A 151 -12.47 -13.36 1.56
C LEU A 151 -11.91 -14.54 0.76
N ALA A 152 -10.60 -14.57 0.57
CA ALA A 152 -9.89 -15.57 -0.22
C ALA A 152 -8.57 -15.94 0.43
N GLN A 153 -7.89 -16.95 -0.12
CA GLN A 153 -6.52 -17.27 0.30
C GLN A 153 -5.60 -16.10 -0.04
N VAL A 154 -4.75 -15.71 0.91
CA VAL A 154 -3.77 -14.64 0.70
C VAL A 154 -2.64 -15.17 -0.15
N THR A 155 -2.47 -14.59 -1.34
CA THR A 155 -1.41 -14.91 -2.28
C THR A 155 -0.47 -13.72 -2.44
N ILE A 156 0.83 -13.98 -2.48
CA ILE A 156 1.86 -13.00 -2.79
C ILE A 156 2.44 -13.39 -4.15
N ASP A 157 2.13 -12.60 -5.15
CA ASP A 157 2.76 -12.79 -6.46
C ASP A 157 4.18 -12.20 -6.42
N ARG A 158 5.18 -13.09 -6.38
CA ARG A 158 6.60 -12.73 -6.35
C ARG A 158 7.11 -12.19 -7.70
N PHE A 159 6.34 -12.37 -8.75
CA PHE A 159 6.66 -11.97 -10.12
C PHE A 159 5.72 -10.88 -10.64
N ALA A 160 4.86 -10.35 -9.77
CA ALA A 160 3.99 -9.25 -10.15
C ALA A 160 4.83 -8.08 -10.61
N LYS A 161 4.67 -7.70 -11.87
CA LYS A 161 5.23 -6.47 -12.41
C LYS A 161 4.37 -5.32 -11.93
N MET A 162 5.01 -4.23 -11.52
CA MET A 162 4.26 -3.00 -11.24
C MET A 162 3.53 -2.58 -12.52
N PRO A 163 2.24 -2.24 -12.45
CA PRO A 163 1.53 -1.74 -13.61
C PRO A 163 2.21 -0.46 -14.12
N ALA A 164 2.32 -0.35 -15.42
CA ALA A 164 2.83 0.85 -16.05
C ALA A 164 1.94 2.05 -15.70
N LYS A 165 2.56 3.21 -15.50
CA LYS A 165 1.86 4.47 -15.25
C LYS A 165 2.36 5.51 -16.23
N ALA A 166 1.45 6.04 -17.05
CA ALA A 166 1.77 7.11 -17.96
C ALA A 166 2.21 8.38 -17.21
N THR A 167 3.10 9.14 -17.83
CA THR A 167 3.46 10.49 -17.36
C THR A 167 2.25 11.41 -17.52
N THR A 168 1.84 12.07 -16.45
CA THR A 168 0.70 12.99 -16.45
C THR A 168 1.10 14.45 -16.27
N ALA A 169 2.31 14.71 -15.75
CA ALA A 169 2.82 16.06 -15.56
C ALA A 169 4.34 16.08 -15.74
N VAL A 170 4.83 17.19 -16.25
CA VAL A 170 6.25 17.53 -16.38
C VAL A 170 6.47 18.90 -15.75
N ASP A 171 7.25 18.92 -14.68
CA ASP A 171 7.68 20.15 -14.01
C ASP A 171 9.15 20.42 -14.35
N LEU A 172 9.41 21.52 -15.02
CA LEU A 172 10.75 21.92 -15.42
C LEU A 172 11.11 23.27 -14.78
N ARG A 173 12.28 23.31 -14.21
CA ARG A 173 12.93 24.55 -13.77
C ARG A 173 14.16 24.77 -14.63
N LEU A 174 14.07 25.73 -15.53
CA LEU A 174 15.10 26.02 -16.50
C LEU A 174 15.58 27.46 -16.33
N ASN A 175 16.87 27.65 -16.56
CA ASN A 175 17.42 28.98 -16.74
C ASN A 175 17.69 29.15 -18.25
N VAL A 176 16.81 29.87 -18.92
CA VAL A 176 16.95 30.18 -20.35
C VAL A 176 17.80 31.44 -20.44
N ALA A 177 19.00 31.34 -20.97
CA ALA A 177 19.83 32.51 -21.21
C ALA A 177 19.08 33.47 -22.16
N GLN A 178 19.23 34.76 -21.96
CA GLN A 178 18.79 35.78 -22.92
C GLN A 178 19.55 35.55 -24.24
N SER A 179 18.92 34.79 -25.11
CA SER A 179 19.65 34.09 -26.12
C SER A 179 19.69 34.84 -27.44
N LYS A 180 20.67 34.48 -28.15
CA LYS A 180 20.75 34.68 -29.59
C LYS A 180 19.46 34.15 -30.21
N ASP A 181 18.81 34.98 -30.97
CA ASP A 181 17.83 34.59 -31.96
C ASP A 181 18.62 33.82 -33.03
N THR A 182 18.59 32.49 -32.96
CA THR A 182 19.31 31.61 -33.89
C THR A 182 18.43 31.10 -35.02
N ALA A 183 17.13 31.06 -34.74
CA ALA A 183 16.11 30.68 -35.70
C ALA A 183 15.37 31.93 -36.16
N VAL A 184 15.76 32.48 -37.31
CA VAL A 184 15.13 33.70 -37.85
C VAL A 184 14.15 33.33 -38.93
N ASP A 185 12.85 33.53 -38.68
CA ASP A 185 11.79 33.54 -39.69
C ASP A 185 11.17 34.91 -39.78
N ALA A 186 11.43 35.61 -40.87
CA ALA A 186 10.89 36.96 -41.10
C ALA A 186 9.33 36.98 -41.21
N THR A 187 8.74 35.85 -41.53
CA THR A 187 7.26 35.74 -41.69
C THR A 187 6.57 35.43 -40.36
N ASN A 188 7.18 34.59 -39.53
CA ASN A 188 6.64 34.15 -38.26
C ASN A 188 7.69 34.24 -37.13
N PRO A 189 8.08 35.44 -36.70
CA PRO A 189 9.25 35.64 -35.84
C PRO A 189 9.08 35.14 -34.41
N TYR A 190 7.86 34.74 -34.00
CA TYR A 190 7.55 34.15 -32.68
C TYR A 190 7.45 32.63 -32.72
N PHE A 191 7.57 32.00 -33.89
CA PHE A 191 7.46 30.57 -34.14
C PHE A 191 8.48 30.08 -35.15
N SER A 192 9.66 30.68 -35.12
CA SER A 192 10.76 30.37 -36.05
C SER A 192 11.26 28.92 -35.90
N LEU A 193 11.20 28.36 -34.67
CA LEU A 193 11.50 26.97 -34.39
C LEU A 193 10.60 26.00 -35.16
N LEU A 194 9.32 26.34 -35.33
CA LEU A 194 8.39 25.51 -36.12
C LEU A 194 8.77 25.53 -37.61
N GLY A 195 9.21 26.67 -38.13
CA GLY A 195 9.70 26.78 -39.52
C GLY A 195 10.93 25.97 -39.80
N GLN A 196 11.79 25.73 -38.79
CA GLN A 196 12.99 24.90 -38.89
C GLN A 196 12.76 23.42 -38.58
N TYR A 197 11.57 23.09 -38.02
CA TYR A 197 11.25 21.73 -37.65
C TYR A 197 11.17 20.80 -38.87
N ASN A 198 11.92 19.70 -38.84
CA ASN A 198 11.86 18.65 -39.85
C ASN A 198 11.88 17.28 -39.19
N SER A 199 10.78 16.56 -39.25
CA SER A 199 10.60 15.23 -38.67
C SER A 199 11.57 14.17 -39.24
N ALA A 200 12.16 14.39 -40.41
CA ALA A 200 13.12 13.48 -41.02
C ALA A 200 14.57 13.66 -40.50
N ASN A 201 14.82 14.72 -39.77
CA ASN A 201 16.14 15.02 -39.23
C ASN A 201 16.30 14.51 -37.81
N THR A 202 17.54 14.21 -37.42
CA THR A 202 17.91 13.86 -36.05
C THR A 202 19.13 14.71 -35.63
N PRO A 203 18.96 15.72 -34.78
CA PRO A 203 17.72 16.21 -34.17
C PRO A 203 16.76 16.90 -35.16
N PRO A 204 15.48 16.94 -34.90
CA PRO A 204 14.47 17.52 -35.81
C PRO A 204 14.58 19.03 -35.97
N ILE A 205 15.29 19.71 -35.10
CA ILE A 205 15.67 21.13 -35.20
C ILE A 205 17.18 21.21 -35.17
N SER A 206 17.75 21.81 -36.20
CA SER A 206 19.20 21.91 -36.38
C SER A 206 19.85 23.11 -35.69
N SER A 207 19.06 24.15 -35.43
CA SER A 207 19.53 25.39 -34.79
C SER A 207 18.54 25.86 -33.76
N SER A 208 18.95 25.91 -32.49
CA SER A 208 18.21 26.43 -31.35
C SER A 208 19.18 27.00 -30.34
N GLY A 209 18.73 28.01 -29.58
CA GLY A 209 19.55 28.62 -28.53
C GLY A 209 19.88 27.65 -27.40
N TYR A 210 18.89 26.81 -27.00
CA TYR A 210 19.03 25.80 -25.97
C TYR A 210 18.06 24.62 -26.23
N ALA A 211 18.47 23.42 -25.89
CA ALA A 211 17.64 22.24 -25.99
C ALA A 211 17.78 21.36 -24.74
N GLN A 212 16.65 20.88 -24.22
CA GLN A 212 16.60 19.99 -23.07
C GLN A 212 15.75 18.76 -23.38
N SER A 213 16.35 17.58 -23.27
CA SER A 213 15.63 16.32 -23.41
C SER A 213 14.95 15.92 -22.10
N ILE A 214 13.73 15.40 -22.22
CA ILE A 214 12.91 14.84 -21.16
C ILE A 214 12.43 13.45 -21.54
N THR A 215 12.23 12.57 -20.56
CA THR A 215 11.66 11.24 -20.80
C THR A 215 10.21 11.22 -20.35
N LEU A 216 9.31 10.81 -21.24
CA LEU A 216 7.89 10.60 -21.01
C LEU A 216 7.59 9.10 -21.06
N TYR A 217 6.76 8.60 -20.16
CA TYR A 217 6.34 7.21 -20.18
C TYR A 217 4.93 7.09 -20.71
N GLY A 218 4.73 6.17 -21.63
CA GLY A 218 3.41 5.82 -22.16
C GLY A 218 2.57 5.02 -21.17
N ALA A 219 1.31 4.79 -21.52
CA ALA A 219 0.40 3.96 -20.71
C ALA A 219 0.86 2.49 -20.62
N ASP A 220 1.66 2.04 -21.55
CA ASP A 220 2.28 0.72 -21.60
C ASP A 220 3.61 0.65 -20.84
N GLY A 221 4.09 1.78 -20.30
CA GLY A 221 5.37 1.90 -19.59
C GLY A 221 6.58 2.04 -20.49
N THR A 222 6.42 2.17 -21.79
CA THR A 222 7.52 2.47 -22.69
C THR A 222 8.02 3.88 -22.45
N ALA A 223 9.36 4.03 -22.45
CA ALA A 223 10.01 5.31 -22.32
C ALA A 223 10.16 5.97 -23.70
N HIS A 224 9.71 7.19 -23.81
CA HIS A 224 9.81 8.01 -25.03
C HIS A 224 10.58 9.28 -24.70
N SER A 225 11.48 9.66 -25.56
CA SER A 225 12.22 10.90 -25.41
C SER A 225 11.49 12.05 -26.11
N ALA A 226 11.40 13.17 -25.44
CA ALA A 226 10.96 14.42 -26.04
C ALA A 226 11.97 15.50 -25.73
N THR A 227 12.23 16.38 -26.68
CA THR A 227 13.18 17.48 -26.51
C THR A 227 12.45 18.80 -26.60
N ILE A 228 12.69 19.65 -25.61
CA ILE A 228 12.21 21.02 -25.59
C ILE A 228 13.31 21.91 -26.14
N TYR A 229 13.02 22.61 -27.21
CA TYR A 229 13.91 23.57 -27.83
C TYR A 229 13.48 24.97 -27.41
N PHE A 230 14.46 25.84 -27.11
CA PHE A 230 14.25 27.24 -26.79
C PHE A 230 15.08 28.10 -27.73
N ASP A 231 14.50 29.21 -28.14
CA ASP A 231 15.23 30.24 -28.91
C ASP A 231 14.75 31.64 -28.52
N GLY A 232 15.51 32.65 -28.90
CA GLY A 232 15.11 34.02 -28.73
C GLY A 232 13.94 34.38 -29.68
N ALA A 233 13.08 35.27 -29.24
CA ALA A 233 12.00 35.83 -30.05
C ALA A 233 11.97 37.34 -29.91
N PRO A 234 11.43 38.10 -30.90
CA PRO A 234 11.34 39.55 -30.83
C PRO A 234 10.56 39.98 -29.56
N SER A 235 11.13 40.94 -28.84
CA SER A 235 10.48 41.46 -27.63
C SER A 235 9.53 42.59 -27.97
N THR A 236 8.31 42.55 -27.45
CA THR A 236 7.29 43.58 -27.63
C THR A 236 7.27 44.63 -26.53
N GLY A 237 8.32 44.75 -25.73
CA GLY A 237 8.38 45.70 -24.61
C GLY A 237 9.76 45.78 -23.96
N THR A 238 9.80 46.14 -22.68
CA THR A 238 11.04 46.26 -21.88
C THR A 238 11.58 44.93 -21.38
N GLY A 239 10.84 43.83 -21.54
CA GLY A 239 11.24 42.48 -21.16
C GLY A 239 11.86 41.70 -22.33
N THR A 240 12.14 40.41 -22.09
CA THR A 240 12.61 39.49 -23.13
C THR A 240 11.56 38.43 -23.41
N THR A 241 11.52 37.96 -24.66
CA THR A 241 10.63 36.89 -25.10
C THR A 241 11.50 35.77 -25.64
N ALA A 242 11.17 34.54 -25.27
CA ALA A 242 11.75 33.34 -25.86
C ALA A 242 10.62 32.49 -26.44
N GLU A 243 10.89 31.86 -27.58
CA GLU A 243 10.00 30.83 -28.12
C GLU A 243 10.43 29.47 -27.65
N TYR A 244 9.51 28.53 -27.59
CA TYR A 244 9.80 27.13 -27.32
C TYR A 244 9.02 26.21 -28.23
N LEU A 245 9.62 25.08 -28.57
CA LEU A 245 9.00 23.97 -29.29
C LEU A 245 9.36 22.65 -28.60
N ILE A 246 8.36 21.82 -28.33
CA ILE A 246 8.51 20.47 -27.81
C ILE A 246 8.31 19.50 -28.96
N ALA A 247 9.34 18.74 -29.26
CA ALA A 247 9.30 17.68 -30.27
C ALA A 247 9.59 16.33 -29.61
N SER A 248 8.81 15.34 -29.95
CA SER A 248 9.11 13.96 -29.61
C SER A 248 10.16 13.39 -30.54
N ASP A 249 10.95 12.45 -30.05
CA ASP A 249 11.83 11.66 -30.91
C ASP A 249 11.03 10.71 -31.80
N ALA A 250 11.69 10.12 -32.78
CA ALA A 250 11.11 9.35 -33.89
C ALA A 250 10.24 8.14 -33.49
N ASP A 251 10.18 7.78 -32.20
CA ASP A 251 9.61 6.50 -31.76
C ASP A 251 8.17 6.60 -31.20
N THR A 252 7.54 7.76 -31.21
CA THR A 252 6.35 7.99 -30.40
C THR A 252 5.02 7.74 -31.08
N ASN A 253 4.94 7.64 -32.41
CA ASN A 253 3.69 7.34 -33.13
C ASN A 253 3.96 6.78 -34.54
N GLY A 254 4.61 5.64 -34.59
CA GLY A 254 4.89 5.00 -35.90
C GLY A 254 6.18 5.45 -36.55
N GLY A 255 7.16 5.94 -35.78
CA GLY A 255 8.56 6.08 -36.21
C GLY A 255 8.95 7.45 -36.73
N THR A 256 8.11 8.49 -36.63
CA THR A 256 8.48 9.86 -37.03
C THR A 256 8.40 10.82 -35.83
N ALA A 257 9.40 11.68 -35.68
CA ALA A 257 9.36 12.77 -34.71
C ALA A 257 8.16 13.66 -34.95
N GLN A 258 7.51 14.12 -33.86
CA GLN A 258 6.33 14.98 -33.93
C GLN A 258 6.50 16.21 -33.06
N ALA A 259 6.11 17.35 -33.58
CA ALA A 259 5.96 18.54 -32.77
C ALA A 259 4.71 18.42 -31.93
N LEU A 260 4.86 18.52 -30.60
CA LEU A 260 3.80 18.26 -29.60
C LEU A 260 3.18 19.56 -29.08
N MET A 261 3.99 20.58 -28.83
CA MET A 261 3.57 21.86 -28.29
C MET A 261 4.58 22.94 -28.69
N MET A 262 4.09 24.13 -28.93
CA MET A 262 4.93 25.32 -29.13
C MET A 262 4.33 26.52 -28.40
N GLY A 263 5.13 27.55 -28.23
CA GLY A 263 4.66 28.80 -27.65
C GLY A 263 5.77 29.79 -27.34
N THR A 264 5.40 30.81 -26.60
CA THR A 264 6.34 31.85 -26.17
C THR A 264 6.33 32.00 -24.66
N LEU A 265 7.48 32.35 -24.12
CA LEU A 265 7.72 32.71 -22.73
C LEU A 265 8.08 34.18 -22.65
N SER A 266 7.40 34.96 -21.84
CA SER A 266 7.67 36.38 -21.64
C SER A 266 8.29 36.61 -20.26
N PHE A 267 9.41 37.31 -20.20
CA PHE A 267 10.13 37.62 -18.98
C PHE A 267 10.17 39.12 -18.76
N ASN A 268 10.15 39.55 -17.50
CA ASN A 268 10.39 40.92 -17.14
C ASN A 268 11.89 41.29 -17.18
N THR A 269 12.22 42.53 -16.88
CA THR A 269 13.62 43.03 -16.87
C THR A 269 14.48 42.39 -15.78
N LYS A 270 13.87 41.68 -14.82
CA LYS A 270 14.59 40.95 -13.76
C LYS A 270 14.81 39.47 -14.14
N GLY A 271 14.28 39.03 -15.29
CA GLY A 271 14.34 37.64 -15.74
C GLY A 271 13.25 36.74 -15.11
N GLU A 272 12.24 37.31 -14.46
CA GLU A 272 11.12 36.54 -13.91
C GLU A 272 10.10 36.28 -15.03
N LEU A 273 9.58 35.05 -15.10
CA LEU A 273 8.55 34.66 -16.06
C LEU A 273 7.24 35.38 -15.74
N THR A 274 6.70 36.13 -16.70
CA THR A 274 5.46 36.92 -16.55
C THR A 274 4.30 36.38 -17.37
N GLY A 275 4.59 35.56 -18.36
CA GLY A 275 3.56 34.97 -19.20
C GLY A 275 4.06 33.81 -20.06
N MET A 276 3.14 32.94 -20.40
CA MET A 276 3.38 31.80 -21.28
C MET A 276 2.23 31.69 -22.27
N SER A 277 2.52 31.55 -23.55
CA SER A 277 1.56 31.05 -24.53
C SER A 277 1.84 29.59 -24.85
N ALA A 278 0.84 28.84 -25.20
CA ALA A 278 0.97 27.44 -25.58
C ALA A 278 -0.03 27.08 -26.68
N TYR A 279 0.44 26.37 -27.67
CA TYR A 279 -0.33 25.90 -28.81
C TYR A 279 -0.02 24.43 -29.05
N THR A 280 -1.04 23.67 -29.41
CA THR A 280 -0.94 22.24 -29.75
C THR A 280 -1.43 22.00 -31.17
N PRO A 281 -0.84 21.09 -31.93
CA PRO A 281 -1.26 20.82 -33.30
C PRO A 281 -2.62 20.11 -33.33
N SER A 282 -3.51 20.53 -34.21
CA SER A 282 -4.76 19.81 -34.53
C SER A 282 -4.50 18.55 -35.35
N THR A 283 -3.44 18.58 -36.15
CA THR A 283 -2.95 17.45 -36.93
C THR A 283 -1.54 17.11 -36.48
N ALA A 284 -1.33 15.87 -36.04
CA ALA A 284 -0.04 15.41 -35.55
C ALA A 284 1.08 15.62 -36.61
N GLY A 285 2.18 16.25 -36.20
CA GLY A 285 3.34 16.51 -37.06
C GLY A 285 3.17 17.63 -38.08
N SER A 286 2.08 18.42 -38.03
CA SER A 286 1.91 19.58 -38.91
C SER A 286 2.95 20.67 -38.63
N THR A 287 3.57 21.17 -39.67
CA THR A 287 4.44 22.35 -39.66
C THR A 287 3.73 23.62 -40.09
N ASN A 288 2.43 23.52 -40.48
CA ASN A 288 1.65 24.65 -40.86
C ASN A 288 1.05 25.35 -39.63
N LEU A 289 1.39 26.61 -39.41
CA LEU A 289 0.91 27.39 -38.27
C LEU A 289 -0.62 27.46 -38.17
N ALA A 290 -1.34 27.36 -39.29
CA ALA A 290 -2.80 27.38 -39.31
C ALA A 290 -3.43 26.14 -38.62
N ASP A 291 -2.69 25.06 -38.47
CA ASP A 291 -3.15 23.84 -37.82
C ASP A 291 -2.88 23.81 -36.28
N TRP A 292 -2.38 24.93 -35.74
CA TRP A 292 -2.08 25.03 -34.33
C TRP A 292 -3.13 25.83 -33.59
N ASN A 293 -3.69 25.21 -32.57
CA ASN A 293 -4.72 25.81 -31.73
C ASN A 293 -4.20 26.09 -30.34
N ALA A 294 -4.80 27.05 -29.64
CA ALA A 294 -4.46 27.27 -28.23
C ALA A 294 -4.58 25.96 -27.44
N ALA A 295 -3.56 25.67 -26.66
CA ALA A 295 -3.52 24.45 -25.85
C ALA A 295 -4.64 24.45 -24.81
N THR A 296 -5.21 23.27 -24.57
CA THR A 296 -6.15 23.10 -23.45
C THR A 296 -5.41 23.32 -22.12
N LEU A 297 -6.11 23.97 -21.18
CA LEU A 297 -5.54 24.21 -19.86
C LEU A 297 -6.05 23.17 -18.87
N SER A 298 -5.17 22.75 -17.95
CA SER A 298 -5.54 21.94 -16.78
C SER A 298 -6.35 22.77 -15.78
N ALA A 299 -6.90 22.14 -14.75
CA ALA A 299 -7.60 22.80 -13.66
C ALA A 299 -6.74 23.89 -12.94
N ASN A 300 -5.42 23.76 -13.01
CA ASN A 300 -4.45 24.70 -12.44
C ASN A 300 -4.00 25.80 -13.44
N GLY A 301 -4.62 25.87 -14.61
CA GLY A 301 -4.27 26.85 -15.64
C GLY A 301 -3.01 26.52 -16.44
N LEU A 302 -2.41 25.35 -16.24
CA LEU A 302 -1.22 24.92 -16.96
C LEU A 302 -1.57 24.26 -18.30
N PRO A 303 -0.81 24.51 -19.38
CA PRO A 303 -1.10 23.94 -20.68
C PRO A 303 -0.88 22.43 -20.72
N GLN A 304 -1.69 21.78 -21.55
CA GLN A 304 -1.68 20.34 -21.74
C GLN A 304 -1.32 19.99 -23.16
N MET A 305 -0.50 18.98 -23.32
CA MET A 305 -0.14 18.38 -24.61
C MET A 305 -0.54 16.91 -24.63
N THR A 306 -0.77 16.36 -25.80
CA THR A 306 -0.97 14.92 -25.98
C THR A 306 0.33 14.30 -26.48
N ALA A 307 0.87 13.39 -25.67
CA ALA A 307 2.05 12.62 -26.00
C ALA A 307 1.76 11.13 -25.77
N ASN A 308 2.02 10.28 -26.78
CA ASN A 308 1.78 8.82 -26.70
C ASN A 308 0.39 8.41 -26.20
N GLY A 309 -0.64 9.10 -26.68
CA GLY A 309 -2.01 8.85 -26.27
C GLY A 309 -2.36 9.27 -24.85
N SER A 310 -1.44 9.90 -24.12
CA SER A 310 -1.62 10.41 -22.78
C SER A 310 -1.60 11.93 -22.74
N THR A 311 -2.47 12.54 -21.94
CA THR A 311 -2.45 13.97 -21.70
C THR A 311 -1.41 14.31 -20.64
N VAL A 312 -0.45 15.16 -21.00
CA VAL A 312 0.64 15.59 -20.15
C VAL A 312 0.52 17.08 -19.87
N THR A 313 0.51 17.46 -18.62
CA THR A 313 0.49 18.87 -18.20
C THR A 313 1.92 19.38 -18.11
N LEU A 314 2.18 20.54 -18.71
CA LEU A 314 3.50 21.19 -18.71
C LEU A 314 3.54 22.35 -17.72
N ASN A 315 4.51 22.32 -16.82
CA ASN A 315 4.83 23.43 -15.91
C ASN A 315 6.28 23.88 -16.16
N LEU A 316 6.46 25.09 -16.64
CA LEU A 316 7.76 25.72 -16.87
C LEU A 316 8.14 26.74 -15.78
N GLY A 317 7.52 26.64 -14.61
CA GLY A 317 7.87 27.46 -13.45
C GLY A 317 7.05 28.75 -13.30
N ILE A 318 5.80 28.74 -13.77
CA ILE A 318 4.82 29.80 -13.54
C ILE A 318 4.19 29.66 -12.16
#